data_b73fe34ea3a2e1785fa5a79fe8528326
#
_entry.id   b73fe34ea3a2e1785fa5a79fe8528326
#
_cell.length_a   1.000
_cell.length_b   1.000
_cell.length_c   1.000
_cell.angle_alpha   90.00
_cell.angle_beta   90.00
_cell.angle_gamma   90.00
#
_symmetry.space_group_name_H-M   'P 1'
#
loop_
_entity.id
_entity.type
_entity.pdbx_description
1 polymer ?
#
loop_
_entity_poly.entity_id
_entity_poly.type
_entity_poly.pdbx_seq_one_letter_code
_entity_poly.pdbx_strand_id
1 'polypeptide(L)'
;MQPLAFANRLKPTQIPGAESMAYRAGISVREAQYFLSLHRETYKKFWRWAEDTIATALFSGQMTTRYGWRRGILADPNVRSIQNWPMQSHGAEMMRAVMIAATEIGFNICAPIHDAFLLEAPVDRIEEDIAAFRTIMEAAGTTVVGVPIEADPIEKMKKDKKIIRLGSRYIDERGAAMWDKVMRLLKMVEQKKREAA
;
A
#
# COMPACT_ATOMS: atom_id res chain seq x y z
N MET A 1 26.37 -29.67 -13.15
CA MET A 1 25.34 -28.89 -12.45
C MET A 1 24.02 -29.14 -13.13
N GLN A 2 23.11 -29.89 -12.51
CA GLN A 2 21.78 -30.13 -13.06
C GLN A 2 20.91 -28.88 -12.86
N PRO A 3 20.16 -28.43 -13.85
CA PRO A 3 19.21 -27.33 -13.65
C PRO A 3 18.13 -27.80 -12.68
N LEU A 4 17.94 -27.06 -11.62
CA LEU A 4 16.94 -27.28 -10.59
C LEU A 4 15.55 -27.40 -11.25
N ALA A 5 14.95 -28.57 -11.10
CA ALA A 5 13.63 -28.94 -11.61
C ALA A 5 12.50 -28.20 -10.83
N PHE A 6 12.48 -26.88 -10.88
CA PHE A 6 11.37 -26.08 -10.32
C PHE A 6 10.19 -25.90 -11.29
N ALA A 7 10.41 -26.18 -12.61
CA ALA A 7 9.39 -26.02 -13.63
C ALA A 7 8.30 -27.13 -13.62
N ASN A 8 8.51 -28.23 -12.91
CA ASN A 8 7.65 -29.42 -13.03
C ASN A 8 6.62 -29.63 -11.89
N ARG A 9 6.43 -28.68 -10.98
CA ARG A 9 5.40 -28.79 -9.91
C ARG A 9 4.07 -28.11 -10.20
N LEU A 10 3.98 -27.35 -11.26
CA LEU A 10 2.68 -26.77 -11.66
C LEU A 10 2.09 -27.70 -12.73
N LYS A 11 1.07 -28.48 -12.34
CA LYS A 11 0.26 -29.19 -13.33
C LYS A 11 -0.23 -28.17 -14.35
N PRO A 12 -0.13 -28.43 -15.68
CA PRO A 12 -0.47 -27.46 -16.74
C PRO A 12 -1.92 -26.94 -16.70
N THR A 13 -2.76 -27.51 -15.84
CA THR A 13 -4.21 -27.26 -15.78
C THR A 13 -4.67 -26.37 -14.63
N GLN A 14 -3.79 -25.95 -13.70
CA GLN A 14 -4.20 -25.11 -12.58
C GLN A 14 -3.40 -23.79 -12.55
N ILE A 15 -4.04 -22.72 -13.02
CA ILE A 15 -3.50 -21.37 -12.84
C ILE A 15 -3.67 -20.98 -11.36
N PRO A 16 -2.57 -20.70 -10.61
CA PRO A 16 -2.67 -20.35 -9.20
C PRO A 16 -3.58 -19.14 -8.98
N GLY A 17 -4.52 -19.25 -8.06
CA GLY A 17 -5.45 -18.17 -7.72
C GLY A 17 -6.82 -18.26 -8.40
N ALA A 18 -7.03 -19.16 -9.36
CA ALA A 18 -8.31 -19.31 -10.04
C ALA A 18 -9.47 -19.68 -9.08
N GLU A 19 -9.25 -20.56 -8.12
CA GLU A 19 -10.26 -20.94 -7.13
C GLU A 19 -10.65 -19.76 -6.24
N SER A 20 -9.66 -19.00 -5.75
CA SER A 20 -9.91 -17.81 -4.94
C SER A 20 -10.62 -16.70 -5.74
N MET A 21 -10.27 -16.53 -7.00
CA MET A 21 -10.93 -15.58 -7.89
C MET A 21 -12.37 -16.01 -8.17
N ALA A 22 -12.60 -17.29 -8.48
CA ALA A 22 -13.91 -17.85 -8.71
C ALA A 22 -14.85 -17.63 -7.53
N TYR A 23 -14.37 -17.96 -6.32
CA TYR A 23 -15.12 -17.75 -5.07
C TYR A 23 -15.50 -16.29 -4.84
N ARG A 24 -14.55 -15.36 -4.99
CA ARG A 24 -14.79 -13.92 -4.75
C ARG A 24 -15.68 -13.27 -5.81
N ALA A 25 -15.56 -13.70 -7.06
CA ALA A 25 -16.31 -13.14 -8.17
C ALA A 25 -17.66 -13.83 -8.41
N GLY A 26 -17.95 -14.93 -7.73
CA GLY A 26 -19.17 -15.72 -7.95
C GLY A 26 -19.24 -16.38 -9.32
N ILE A 27 -18.09 -16.74 -9.92
CA ILE A 27 -17.97 -17.36 -11.24
C ILE A 27 -17.41 -18.79 -11.11
N SER A 28 -17.48 -19.56 -12.18
CA SER A 28 -16.86 -20.89 -12.21
C SER A 28 -15.33 -20.82 -12.22
N VAL A 29 -14.67 -21.86 -11.72
CA VAL A 29 -13.20 -21.97 -11.77
C VAL A 29 -12.69 -21.94 -13.22
N ARG A 30 -13.44 -22.47 -14.17
CA ARG A 30 -13.10 -22.44 -15.60
C ARG A 30 -13.10 -21.02 -16.15
N GLU A 31 -14.09 -20.22 -15.83
CA GLU A 31 -14.14 -18.79 -16.20
C GLU A 31 -13.01 -18.02 -15.56
N ALA A 32 -12.72 -18.26 -14.27
CA ALA A 32 -11.58 -17.64 -13.60
C ALA A 32 -10.24 -17.99 -14.26
N GLN A 33 -10.04 -19.24 -14.66
CA GLN A 33 -8.86 -19.67 -15.43
C GLN A 33 -8.76 -18.96 -16.77
N TYR A 34 -9.88 -18.83 -17.48
CA TYR A 34 -9.93 -18.12 -18.76
C TYR A 34 -9.56 -16.63 -18.58
N PHE A 35 -10.12 -15.94 -17.60
CA PHE A 35 -9.76 -14.55 -17.33
C PHE A 35 -8.30 -14.38 -16.94
N LEU A 36 -7.75 -15.27 -16.13
CA LEU A 36 -6.33 -15.23 -15.77
C LEU A 36 -5.42 -15.51 -16.98
N SER A 37 -5.82 -16.36 -17.92
CA SER A 37 -5.07 -16.56 -19.15
C SER A 37 -5.09 -15.33 -20.05
N LEU A 38 -6.26 -14.70 -20.23
CA LEU A 38 -6.38 -13.43 -20.96
C LEU A 38 -5.52 -12.34 -20.35
N HIS A 39 -5.52 -12.22 -19.00
CA HIS A 39 -4.68 -11.27 -18.30
C HIS A 39 -3.19 -11.53 -18.56
N ARG A 40 -2.77 -12.79 -18.56
CA ARG A 40 -1.38 -13.14 -18.89
C ARG A 40 -1.01 -12.79 -20.32
N GLU A 41 -1.90 -13.03 -21.26
CA GLU A 41 -1.69 -12.69 -22.68
C GLU A 41 -1.64 -11.16 -22.90
N THR A 42 -2.53 -10.44 -22.25
CA THR A 42 -2.59 -8.97 -22.35
C THR A 42 -1.36 -8.31 -21.74
N TYR A 43 -0.94 -8.77 -20.57
CA TYR A 43 0.16 -8.17 -19.81
C TYR A 43 1.44 -9.02 -19.81
N LYS A 44 1.85 -9.51 -20.97
CA LYS A 44 3.03 -10.39 -21.14
C LYS A 44 4.32 -9.82 -20.54
N LYS A 45 4.54 -8.51 -20.68
CA LYS A 45 5.74 -7.84 -20.13
C LYS A 45 5.75 -7.86 -18.61
N PHE A 46 4.61 -7.60 -17.99
CA PHE A 46 4.45 -7.68 -16.54
C PHE A 46 4.71 -9.10 -16.01
N TRP A 47 4.13 -10.11 -16.64
CA TRP A 47 4.28 -11.49 -16.19
C TRP A 47 5.72 -11.99 -16.35
N ARG A 48 6.39 -11.64 -17.45
CA ARG A 48 7.82 -11.95 -17.64
C ARG A 48 8.66 -11.28 -16.54
N TRP A 49 8.45 -9.99 -16.30
CA TRP A 49 9.14 -9.27 -15.23
C TRP A 49 8.89 -9.91 -13.86
N ALA A 50 7.67 -10.34 -13.57
CA ALA A 50 7.33 -10.99 -12.30
C ALA A 50 8.04 -12.34 -12.14
N GLU A 51 8.11 -13.15 -13.21
CA GLU A 51 8.83 -14.42 -13.23
C GLU A 51 10.35 -14.21 -13.07
N ASP A 52 10.93 -13.26 -13.78
CA ASP A 52 12.35 -12.89 -13.66
C ASP A 52 12.69 -12.39 -12.25
N THR A 53 11.79 -11.61 -11.65
CA THR A 53 11.93 -11.11 -10.26
C THR A 53 11.97 -12.28 -9.28
N ILE A 54 11.07 -13.25 -9.42
CA ILE A 54 11.03 -14.44 -8.57
C ILE A 54 12.32 -15.26 -8.76
N ALA A 55 12.72 -15.53 -10.00
CA ALA A 55 13.91 -16.30 -10.30
C ALA A 55 15.19 -15.65 -9.73
N THR A 56 15.32 -14.33 -9.91
CA THR A 56 16.44 -13.56 -9.37
C THR A 56 16.47 -13.59 -7.85
N ALA A 57 15.33 -13.41 -7.19
CA ALA A 57 15.23 -13.44 -5.75
C ALA A 57 15.63 -14.81 -5.16
N LEU A 58 15.15 -15.90 -5.77
CA LEU A 58 15.47 -17.25 -5.37
C LEU A 58 16.94 -17.60 -5.60
N PHE A 59 17.54 -17.11 -6.68
CA PHE A 59 18.94 -17.34 -7.01
C PHE A 59 19.86 -16.56 -6.08
N SER A 60 19.58 -15.28 -5.82
CA SER A 60 20.43 -14.39 -4.99
C SER A 60 20.21 -14.57 -3.49
N GLY A 61 19.11 -15.23 -3.07
CA GLY A 61 18.72 -15.36 -1.66
C GLY A 61 18.24 -14.07 -1.02
N GLN A 62 18.11 -12.99 -1.78
CA GLN A 62 17.67 -11.69 -1.28
C GLN A 62 17.03 -10.83 -2.36
N MET A 63 16.29 -9.81 -1.92
CA MET A 63 15.78 -8.72 -2.75
C MET A 63 16.23 -7.38 -2.16
N THR A 64 16.45 -6.39 -3.02
CA THR A 64 16.87 -5.06 -2.59
C THR A 64 16.08 -4.00 -3.33
N THR A 65 15.60 -2.96 -2.63
CA THR A 65 15.00 -1.79 -3.26
C THR A 65 16.06 -0.85 -3.81
N ARG A 66 15.63 0.15 -4.59
CA ARG A 66 16.50 1.19 -5.14
C ARG A 66 17.30 1.92 -4.05
N TYR A 67 16.74 2.11 -2.87
CA TYR A 67 17.37 2.82 -1.75
C TYR A 67 18.00 1.88 -0.72
N GLY A 68 18.25 0.61 -1.10
CA GLY A 68 19.07 -0.32 -0.30
C GLY A 68 18.31 -1.06 0.79
N TRP A 69 16.98 -0.97 0.84
CA TRP A 69 16.20 -1.80 1.76
C TRP A 69 16.24 -3.25 1.31
N ARG A 70 16.66 -4.14 2.21
CA ARG A 70 16.91 -5.55 1.90
C ARG A 70 15.88 -6.46 2.54
N ARG A 71 15.54 -7.52 1.82
CA ARG A 71 14.73 -8.63 2.29
C ARG A 71 15.41 -9.94 1.95
N GLY A 72 15.72 -10.76 2.96
CA GLY A 72 16.19 -12.13 2.78
C GLY A 72 15.08 -13.06 2.28
N ILE A 73 15.47 -14.09 1.52
CA ILE A 73 14.55 -15.14 1.04
C ILE A 73 14.76 -16.36 1.91
N LEU A 74 13.69 -16.85 2.53
CA LEU A 74 13.70 -18.04 3.39
C LEU A 74 13.82 -19.33 2.57
N ALA A 75 14.17 -20.43 3.22
CA ALA A 75 14.32 -21.75 2.58
C ALA A 75 13.01 -22.27 1.96
N ASP A 76 11.84 -21.94 2.55
CA ASP A 76 10.50 -22.22 1.98
C ASP A 76 9.78 -20.89 1.68
N PRO A 77 10.06 -20.27 0.52
CA PRO A 77 9.61 -18.94 0.24
C PRO A 77 8.18 -18.92 -0.29
N ASN A 78 7.38 -17.98 0.22
CA ASN A 78 6.11 -17.65 -0.40
C ASN A 78 6.33 -16.85 -1.68
N VAL A 79 6.21 -17.51 -2.82
CA VAL A 79 6.43 -16.93 -4.17
C VAL A 79 5.55 -15.71 -4.43
N ARG A 80 4.30 -15.70 -3.98
CA ARG A 80 3.39 -14.53 -4.13
C ARG A 80 3.91 -13.32 -3.34
N SER A 81 4.48 -13.57 -2.17
CA SER A 81 5.08 -12.52 -1.35
C SER A 81 6.35 -11.95 -2.01
N ILE A 82 7.14 -12.78 -2.69
CA ILE A 82 8.29 -12.32 -3.49
C ILE A 82 7.81 -11.46 -4.65
N GLN A 83 6.80 -11.92 -5.40
CA GLN A 83 6.23 -11.22 -6.55
C GLN A 83 5.66 -9.84 -6.18
N ASN A 84 5.00 -9.73 -5.03
CA ASN A 84 4.38 -8.47 -4.56
C ASN A 84 5.37 -7.51 -3.89
N TRP A 85 6.50 -8.04 -3.40
CA TRP A 85 7.42 -7.24 -2.60
C TRP A 85 7.96 -5.99 -3.32
N PRO A 86 8.32 -6.00 -4.62
CA PRO A 86 8.78 -4.80 -5.29
C PRO A 86 7.76 -3.66 -5.24
N MET A 87 6.47 -3.97 -5.48
CA MET A 87 5.40 -2.97 -5.44
C MET A 87 5.22 -2.41 -4.02
N GLN A 88 5.12 -3.29 -3.03
CA GLN A 88 4.92 -2.89 -1.64
C GLN A 88 6.12 -2.09 -1.09
N SER A 89 7.33 -2.52 -1.42
CA SER A 89 8.53 -1.85 -0.93
C SER A 89 8.74 -0.47 -1.57
N HIS A 90 8.48 -0.31 -2.87
CA HIS A 90 8.53 1.00 -3.51
C HIS A 90 7.45 1.94 -2.98
N GLY A 91 6.22 1.44 -2.74
CA GLY A 91 5.19 2.22 -2.05
C GLY A 91 5.65 2.71 -0.67
N ALA A 92 6.25 1.85 0.13
CA ALA A 92 6.79 2.23 1.43
C ALA A 92 7.97 3.22 1.32
N GLU A 93 8.79 3.14 0.29
CA GLU A 93 9.85 4.13 0.04
C GLU A 93 9.30 5.50 -0.37
N MET A 94 8.25 5.53 -1.21
CA MET A 94 7.52 6.77 -1.52
C MET A 94 6.99 7.41 -0.25
N MET A 95 6.28 6.65 0.60
CA MET A 95 5.73 7.16 1.86
C MET A 95 6.81 7.73 2.77
N ARG A 96 7.97 7.07 2.89
CA ARG A 96 9.11 7.61 3.67
C ARG A 96 9.68 8.89 3.07
N ALA A 97 9.85 8.95 1.75
CA ALA A 97 10.33 10.15 1.07
C ALA A 97 9.39 11.35 1.29
N VAL A 98 8.07 11.13 1.19
CA VAL A 98 7.07 12.15 1.50
C VAL A 98 7.17 12.61 2.95
N MET A 99 7.26 11.66 3.92
CA MET A 99 7.36 12.02 5.34
C MET A 99 8.59 12.87 5.63
N ILE A 100 9.74 12.51 5.08
CA ILE A 100 10.98 13.27 5.27
C ILE A 100 10.81 14.67 4.67
N ALA A 101 10.48 14.77 3.39
CA ALA A 101 10.38 16.05 2.71
C ALA A 101 9.33 16.99 3.32
N ALA A 102 8.16 16.45 3.64
CA ALA A 102 7.08 17.23 4.24
C ALA A 102 7.40 17.70 5.67
N THR A 103 8.06 16.86 6.47
CA THR A 103 8.48 17.23 7.83
C THR A 103 9.56 18.31 7.80
N GLU A 104 10.53 18.22 6.86
CA GLU A 104 11.60 19.22 6.73
C GLU A 104 11.09 20.61 6.38
N ILE A 105 9.99 20.72 5.65
CA ILE A 105 9.35 22.01 5.30
C ILE A 105 8.23 22.41 6.24
N GLY A 106 8.02 21.66 7.33
CA GLY A 106 7.16 22.05 8.44
C GLY A 106 5.70 21.61 8.36
N PHE A 107 5.35 20.61 7.52
CA PHE A 107 4.02 20.01 7.57
C PHE A 107 3.79 19.22 8.86
N ASN A 108 2.62 19.39 9.45
CA ASN A 108 2.21 18.61 10.61
C ASN A 108 1.51 17.32 10.18
N ILE A 109 2.30 16.23 10.06
CA ILE A 109 1.79 14.91 9.68
C ILE A 109 1.35 14.18 10.95
N CYS A 110 0.04 13.95 11.08
CA CYS A 110 -0.53 13.21 12.21
C CYS A 110 -0.32 11.71 12.11
N ALA A 111 -0.53 11.13 10.92
CA ALA A 111 -0.32 9.71 10.67
C ALA A 111 -0.22 9.37 9.17
N PRO A 112 0.61 8.38 8.79
CA PRO A 112 0.47 7.67 7.52
C PRO A 112 -0.66 6.63 7.63
N ILE A 113 -1.51 6.54 6.62
CA ILE A 113 -2.64 5.61 6.57
C ILE A 113 -2.59 4.88 5.23
N HIS A 114 -2.03 3.68 5.18
CA HIS A 114 -1.78 2.93 3.95
C HIS A 114 -0.94 3.73 2.93
N ASP A 115 -1.57 4.24 1.89
CA ASP A 115 -1.00 5.05 0.80
C ASP A 115 -1.41 6.54 0.90
N ALA A 116 -1.96 6.95 2.02
CA ALA A 116 -2.42 8.31 2.32
C ALA A 116 -1.78 8.87 3.58
N PHE A 117 -1.97 10.17 3.81
CA PHE A 117 -1.53 10.87 5.01
C PHE A 117 -2.68 11.63 5.65
N LEU A 118 -2.70 11.62 6.98
CA LEU A 118 -3.52 12.52 7.77
C LEU A 118 -2.68 13.73 8.15
N LEU A 119 -3.12 14.90 7.74
CA LEU A 119 -2.46 16.19 8.02
C LEU A 119 -3.32 17.05 8.93
N GLU A 120 -2.64 17.86 9.72
CA GLU A 120 -3.24 18.96 10.46
C GLU A 120 -2.69 20.29 9.92
N ALA A 121 -3.59 21.20 9.57
CA ALA A 121 -3.23 22.53 9.07
C ALA A 121 -4.23 23.60 9.52
N PRO A 122 -3.83 24.89 9.56
CA PRO A 122 -4.75 26.00 9.78
C PRO A 122 -5.86 26.01 8.72
N VAL A 123 -7.09 26.29 9.15
CA VAL A 123 -8.28 26.23 8.28
C VAL A 123 -8.19 27.22 7.12
N ASP A 124 -7.60 28.37 7.34
CA ASP A 124 -7.41 29.46 6.37
C ASP A 124 -6.36 29.14 5.29
N ARG A 125 -5.46 28.17 5.54
CA ARG A 125 -4.39 27.77 4.61
C ARG A 125 -4.53 26.35 4.08
N ILE A 126 -5.54 25.62 4.48
CA ILE A 126 -5.61 24.19 4.25
C ILE A 126 -5.62 23.80 2.77
N GLU A 127 -6.25 24.59 1.90
CA GLU A 127 -6.28 24.32 0.46
C GLU A 127 -4.87 24.49 -0.17
N GLU A 128 -4.13 25.49 0.28
CA GLU A 128 -2.74 25.70 -0.14
C GLU A 128 -1.83 24.58 0.36
N ASP A 129 -1.99 24.19 1.62
CA ASP A 129 -1.22 23.11 2.24
C ASP A 129 -1.52 21.76 1.59
N ILE A 130 -2.77 21.48 1.21
CA ILE A 130 -3.13 20.27 0.44
C ILE A 130 -2.46 20.28 -0.93
N ALA A 131 -2.49 21.39 -1.66
CA ALA A 131 -1.86 21.50 -2.97
C ALA A 131 -0.34 21.31 -2.91
N ALA A 132 0.31 21.95 -1.92
CA ALA A 132 1.74 21.81 -1.68
C ALA A 132 2.11 20.37 -1.28
N PHE A 133 1.36 19.74 -0.39
CA PHE A 133 1.60 18.36 0.02
C PHE A 133 1.42 17.37 -1.13
N ARG A 134 0.43 17.59 -1.99
CA ARG A 134 0.25 16.82 -3.22
C ARG A 134 1.50 16.88 -4.11
N THR A 135 2.07 18.06 -4.31
CA THR A 135 3.30 18.23 -5.09
C THR A 135 4.45 17.41 -4.51
N ILE A 136 4.57 17.33 -3.18
CA ILE A 136 5.58 16.51 -2.51
C ILE A 136 5.35 15.02 -2.79
N MET A 137 4.10 14.56 -2.70
CA MET A 137 3.74 13.16 -2.98
C MET A 137 4.07 12.78 -4.43
N GLU A 138 3.74 13.62 -5.41
CA GLU A 138 4.02 13.41 -6.83
C GLU A 138 5.53 13.41 -7.11
N ALA A 139 6.28 14.31 -6.48
CA ALA A 139 7.74 14.37 -6.58
C ALA A 139 8.40 13.13 -5.97
N ALA A 140 7.95 12.68 -4.81
CA ALA A 140 8.44 11.45 -4.17
C ALA A 140 8.14 10.22 -5.03
N GLY A 141 6.94 10.11 -5.60
CA GLY A 141 6.56 9.06 -6.53
C GLY A 141 7.50 9.01 -7.73
N THR A 142 7.69 10.16 -8.40
CA THR A 142 8.60 10.28 -9.54
C THR A 142 10.04 9.91 -9.17
N THR A 143 10.52 10.35 -8.01
CA THR A 143 11.88 10.07 -7.53
C THR A 143 12.10 8.58 -7.28
N VAL A 144 11.13 7.89 -6.67
CA VAL A 144 11.27 6.48 -6.31
C VAL A 144 11.12 5.55 -7.50
N VAL A 145 10.10 5.75 -8.36
CA VAL A 145 9.81 4.83 -9.48
C VAL A 145 10.28 5.32 -10.84
N GLY A 146 10.67 6.58 -10.96
CA GLY A 146 11.22 7.15 -12.21
C GLY A 146 10.16 7.55 -13.24
N VAL A 147 8.87 7.51 -12.88
CA VAL A 147 7.76 7.98 -13.70
C VAL A 147 6.80 8.81 -12.85
N PRO A 148 6.11 9.82 -13.42
CA PRO A 148 5.13 10.60 -12.70
C PRO A 148 4.03 9.71 -12.13
N ILE A 149 3.73 9.88 -10.83
CA ILE A 149 2.59 9.26 -10.16
C ILE A 149 1.72 10.39 -9.65
N GLU A 150 0.47 10.42 -10.11
CA GLU A 150 -0.48 11.41 -9.64
C GLU A 150 -0.95 11.07 -8.22
N ALA A 151 -0.99 12.08 -7.37
CA ALA A 151 -1.62 12.00 -6.05
C ALA A 151 -3.00 12.66 -6.15
N ASP A 152 -4.06 11.87 -5.96
CA ASP A 152 -5.42 12.41 -5.94
C ASP A 152 -5.76 12.93 -4.55
N PRO A 153 -6.18 14.20 -4.42
CA PRO A 153 -6.82 14.66 -3.21
C PRO A 153 -8.13 13.88 -3.02
N ILE A 154 -8.46 13.59 -1.77
CA ILE A 154 -9.71 12.88 -1.39
C ILE A 154 -10.97 13.50 -2.03
N GLU A 155 -10.90 14.72 -2.50
CA GLU A 155 -11.97 15.40 -3.24
C GLU A 155 -12.38 14.74 -4.56
N LYS A 156 -11.48 14.07 -5.30
CA LYS A 156 -11.83 13.32 -6.52
C LYS A 156 -12.56 11.99 -6.22
N MET A 157 -12.42 11.45 -5.03
CA MET A 157 -13.16 10.25 -4.58
C MET A 157 -14.63 10.54 -4.27
N LYS A 158 -15.11 11.75 -4.60
CA LYS A 158 -16.44 12.28 -4.25
C LYS A 158 -17.64 11.72 -5.00
N LYS A 159 -17.49 10.85 -5.98
CA LYS A 159 -18.68 10.41 -6.71
C LYS A 159 -19.67 9.59 -5.89
N ASP A 160 -19.23 8.98 -4.76
CA ASP A 160 -20.10 8.06 -4.02
C ASP A 160 -20.10 8.13 -2.48
N LYS A 161 -19.28 8.96 -1.81
CA LYS A 161 -19.32 8.99 -0.34
C LYS A 161 -19.01 10.36 0.26
N LYS A 162 -19.79 10.68 1.27
CA LYS A 162 -19.73 11.83 2.19
C LYS A 162 -18.30 12.31 2.43
N ILE A 163 -18.00 13.50 1.93
CA ILE A 163 -16.74 14.18 2.20
C ILE A 163 -16.76 14.67 3.62
N ILE A 164 -15.66 14.40 4.29
CA ILE A 164 -15.32 15.07 5.53
C ILE A 164 -14.79 16.43 5.13
N ARG A 165 -15.62 17.46 5.26
CA ARG A 165 -15.18 18.84 5.05
C ARG A 165 -14.18 19.24 6.10
N LEU A 166 -13.26 20.11 5.71
CA LEU A 166 -12.40 20.92 6.54
C LEU A 166 -13.07 21.33 7.87
N GLY A 167 -12.45 20.98 9.01
CA GLY A 167 -13.02 21.21 10.32
C GLY A 167 -14.01 20.16 10.82
N SER A 168 -14.32 19.13 10.04
CA SER A 168 -15.09 17.98 10.52
C SER A 168 -14.17 16.86 11.01
N ARG A 169 -14.55 16.20 12.11
CA ARG A 169 -13.88 15.00 12.58
C ARG A 169 -13.93 13.92 11.49
N TYR A 170 -12.78 13.25 11.25
CA TYR A 170 -12.81 11.97 10.57
C TYR A 170 -13.65 10.99 11.40
N ILE A 171 -14.79 10.56 10.88
CA ILE A 171 -15.66 9.60 11.53
C ILE A 171 -15.73 8.35 10.64
N ASP A 172 -15.07 7.30 11.08
CA ASP A 172 -15.32 5.95 10.59
C ASP A 172 -16.35 5.31 11.52
N GLU A 173 -17.54 4.98 11.00
CA GLU A 173 -18.61 4.37 11.79
C GLU A 173 -18.14 3.06 12.46
N ARG A 174 -17.21 2.33 11.83
CA ARG A 174 -16.59 1.11 12.39
C ARG A 174 -15.70 1.41 13.59
N GLY A 175 -15.10 2.60 13.60
CA GLY A 175 -14.22 3.07 14.67
C GLY A 175 -14.94 3.78 15.82
N ALA A 176 -16.21 4.17 15.64
CA ALA A 176 -16.94 5.00 16.60
C ALA A 176 -16.95 4.39 18.04
N ALA A 177 -17.27 3.12 18.14
CA ALA A 177 -17.30 2.44 19.44
C ALA A 177 -15.91 2.39 20.12
N MET A 178 -14.84 2.22 19.36
CA MET A 178 -13.47 2.26 19.87
C MET A 178 -13.09 3.67 20.28
N TRP A 179 -13.44 4.68 19.50
CA TRP A 179 -13.21 6.08 19.81
C TRP A 179 -13.88 6.47 21.14
N ASP A 180 -15.14 6.11 21.35
CA ASP A 180 -15.85 6.37 22.60
C ASP A 180 -15.17 5.70 23.79
N LYS A 181 -14.63 4.50 23.61
CA LYS A 181 -13.84 3.81 24.64
C LYS A 181 -12.56 4.57 24.96
N VAL A 182 -11.81 5.01 23.95
CA VAL A 182 -10.57 5.79 24.12
C VAL A 182 -10.87 7.10 24.86
N MET A 183 -11.91 7.83 24.46
CA MET A 183 -12.29 9.10 25.11
C MET A 183 -12.71 8.92 26.56
N ARG A 184 -13.40 7.84 26.90
CA ARG A 184 -13.73 7.51 28.30
C ARG A 184 -12.46 7.22 29.12
N LEU A 185 -11.54 6.42 28.59
CA LEU A 185 -10.28 6.10 29.28
C LEU A 185 -9.41 7.36 29.48
N LEU A 186 -9.33 8.24 28.50
CA LEU A 186 -8.61 9.52 28.64
C LEU A 186 -9.18 10.36 29.77
N LYS A 187 -10.50 10.54 29.84
CA LYS A 187 -11.16 11.28 30.94
C LYS A 187 -10.85 10.67 32.30
N MET A 188 -10.85 9.33 32.42
CA MET A 188 -10.50 8.66 33.67
C MET A 188 -9.04 8.91 34.08
N VAL A 189 -8.11 8.90 33.13
CA VAL A 189 -6.69 9.18 33.41
C VAL A 189 -6.48 10.65 33.81
N GLU A 190 -7.13 11.59 33.12
CA GLU A 190 -7.08 13.01 33.48
C GLU A 190 -7.65 13.29 34.87
N GLN A 191 -8.77 12.65 35.22
CA GLN A 191 -9.35 12.77 36.53
C GLN A 191 -8.42 12.25 37.61
N LYS A 192 -7.85 11.05 37.45
CA LYS A 192 -6.86 10.50 38.38
C LYS A 192 -5.62 11.37 38.55
N LYS A 193 -5.16 12.01 37.48
CA LYS A 193 -4.04 12.95 37.56
C LYS A 193 -4.38 14.20 38.36
N ARG A 194 -5.62 14.72 38.27
CA ARG A 194 -6.10 15.87 39.06
C ARG A 194 -6.29 15.51 40.53
N GLU A 195 -6.71 14.29 40.85
CA GLU A 195 -6.89 13.80 42.23
C GLU A 195 -5.54 13.49 42.90
N ALA A 196 -4.47 13.28 42.13
CA ALA A 196 -3.13 12.96 42.62
C ALA A 196 -2.20 14.21 42.72
N ALA A 197 -2.65 15.37 42.25
CA ALA A 197 -1.94 16.65 42.28
C ALA A 197 -2.44 17.56 43.39
#